data_22947debed8e9d4d78132ce4944880a3
#
_entry.id   22947debed8e9d4d78132ce4944880a3
#
_cell.length_a   1.000
_cell.length_b   1.000
_cell.length_c   1.000
_cell.angle_alpha   90.00
_cell.angle_beta   90.00
_cell.angle_gamma   90.00
#
_symmetry.space_group_name_H-M   'P 1'
#
loop_
_entity.id
_entity.type
_entity.pdbx_description
1 polymer ?
#
loop_
_entity_poly.entity_id
_entity_poly.type
_entity_poly.pdbx_seq_one_letter_code
_entity_poly.pdbx_strand_id
1 'polypeptide(L)'
;MTKRTRLEQFPNLVAMFLARVAERGDAPFLWAKRDGEWRSISYNEAARQVAALSASLLRIGLKPGDRVMLVSENRPEWLIADLAIMAAGCVTVPTYTTNTTRDHTHILGNSGARAVIVSNQKLAKTLIPAVLFSSDCHDVIGIEDIRTGQAVEGARFHQWDELIQDGHELDAVRERIAGIGREDLACLIYTSGTGGAPRGVRQHHGAILHNVAACTEVIANDFSWDDEIFLSFLPASHAYEHSGGQMF
;
A
#
# COMPACT_ATOMS: atom_id res chain seq x y z
N MET A 1 -26.47 -12.63 15.47
CA MET A 1 -25.07 -12.79 15.89
C MET A 1 -24.28 -13.25 14.66
N THR A 2 -23.69 -12.33 13.93
CA THR A 2 -22.81 -12.64 12.79
C THR A 2 -21.59 -13.37 13.33
N LYS A 3 -21.27 -14.55 12.79
CA LYS A 3 -20.03 -15.26 13.13
C LYS A 3 -18.85 -14.36 12.81
N ARG A 4 -18.21 -13.76 13.84
CA ARG A 4 -16.96 -13.01 13.66
C ARG A 4 -15.95 -13.95 13.00
N THR A 5 -15.53 -13.60 11.80
CA THR A 5 -14.45 -14.31 11.12
C THR A 5 -13.19 -14.08 11.96
N ARG A 6 -12.59 -15.15 12.49
CA ARG A 6 -11.37 -15.05 13.29
C ARG A 6 -10.24 -14.58 12.37
N LEU A 7 -9.76 -13.36 12.56
CA LEU A 7 -8.67 -12.75 11.79
C LEU A 7 -7.39 -13.59 11.79
N GLU A 8 -7.20 -14.39 12.83
CA GLU A 8 -6.11 -15.37 12.95
C GLU A 8 -6.11 -16.46 11.86
N GLN A 9 -7.24 -16.66 11.16
CA GLN A 9 -7.36 -17.68 10.12
C GLN A 9 -6.83 -17.23 8.75
N PHE A 10 -6.59 -15.94 8.54
CA PHE A 10 -6.10 -15.47 7.25
C PHE A 10 -4.61 -15.76 7.09
N PRO A 11 -4.20 -16.30 5.92
CA PRO A 11 -2.79 -16.53 5.61
C PRO A 11 -2.02 -15.22 5.37
N ASN A 12 -2.67 -14.18 4.85
CA ASN A 12 -2.07 -12.91 4.52
C ASN A 12 -3.12 -11.77 4.52
N LEU A 13 -2.65 -10.53 4.46
CA LEU A 13 -3.50 -9.32 4.50
C LEU A 13 -4.43 -9.22 3.29
N VAL A 14 -3.97 -9.63 2.10
CA VAL A 14 -4.79 -9.57 0.89
C VAL A 14 -5.94 -10.56 0.97
N ALA A 15 -5.72 -11.76 1.52
CA ALA A 15 -6.78 -12.74 1.75
C ALA A 15 -7.83 -12.21 2.74
N MET A 16 -7.39 -11.50 3.79
CA MET A 16 -8.30 -10.81 4.72
C MET A 16 -9.14 -9.76 3.98
N PHE A 17 -8.50 -8.89 3.19
CA PHE A 17 -9.20 -7.87 2.39
C PHE A 17 -10.23 -8.50 1.44
N LEU A 18 -9.86 -9.53 0.67
CA LEU A 18 -10.77 -10.19 -0.26
C LEU A 18 -11.95 -10.88 0.44
N ALA A 19 -11.78 -11.34 1.67
CA ALA A 19 -12.89 -11.85 2.48
C ALA A 19 -13.86 -10.72 2.84
N ARG A 20 -13.36 -9.52 3.20
CA ARG A 20 -14.20 -8.33 3.44
C ARG A 20 -14.93 -7.88 2.17
N VAL A 21 -14.26 -7.92 1.03
CA VAL A 21 -14.90 -7.65 -0.28
C VAL A 21 -16.07 -8.58 -0.51
N ALA A 22 -15.91 -9.88 -0.26
CA ALA A 22 -17.00 -10.86 -0.42
C ALA A 22 -18.17 -10.64 0.57
N GLU A 23 -17.89 -10.13 1.76
CA GLU A 23 -18.91 -9.85 2.78
C GLU A 23 -19.63 -8.51 2.55
N ARG A 24 -18.93 -7.46 2.10
CA ARG A 24 -19.41 -6.09 2.07
C ARG A 24 -19.77 -5.57 0.67
N GLY A 25 -19.23 -6.16 -0.39
CA GLY A 25 -19.60 -5.86 -1.79
C GLY A 25 -19.51 -4.38 -2.14
N ASP A 26 -20.64 -3.78 -2.49
CA ASP A 26 -20.74 -2.37 -2.87
C ASP A 26 -20.90 -1.39 -1.69
N ALA A 27 -20.80 -1.88 -0.45
CA ALA A 27 -20.79 -0.98 0.71
C ALA A 27 -19.57 -0.03 0.64
N PRO A 28 -19.71 1.21 1.15
CA PRO A 28 -18.60 2.15 1.22
C PRO A 28 -17.44 1.60 2.04
N PHE A 29 -16.21 1.79 1.53
CA PHE A 29 -14.99 1.33 2.18
C PHE A 29 -14.05 2.50 2.48
N LEU A 30 -13.59 3.22 1.46
CA LEU A 30 -12.65 4.32 1.61
C LEU A 30 -13.33 5.65 1.29
N TRP A 31 -13.13 6.62 2.18
CA TRP A 31 -13.70 7.95 2.02
C TRP A 31 -12.60 8.99 1.84
N ALA A 32 -12.81 9.92 0.93
CA ALA A 32 -11.96 11.10 0.77
C ALA A 32 -12.79 12.34 0.48
N LYS A 33 -12.32 13.48 0.95
CA LYS A 33 -12.91 14.77 0.61
C LYS A 33 -12.35 15.26 -0.72
N ARG A 34 -13.21 15.37 -1.74
CA ARG A 34 -12.86 15.88 -3.08
C ARG A 34 -13.82 17.04 -3.41
N ASP A 35 -13.29 18.18 -3.82
CA ASP A 35 -14.06 19.37 -4.15
C ASP A 35 -15.02 19.82 -3.03
N GLY A 36 -14.61 19.63 -1.78
CA GLY A 36 -15.41 19.98 -0.60
C GLY A 36 -16.42 18.93 -0.16
N GLU A 37 -16.65 17.87 -0.93
CA GLU A 37 -17.61 16.80 -0.66
C GLU A 37 -16.92 15.49 -0.29
N TRP A 38 -17.52 14.72 0.63
CA TRP A 38 -17.08 13.37 0.94
C TRP A 38 -17.56 12.41 -0.13
N ARG A 39 -16.62 11.68 -0.74
CA ARG A 39 -16.89 10.63 -1.72
C ARG A 39 -16.28 9.31 -1.26
N SER A 40 -17.00 8.23 -1.47
CA SER A 40 -16.55 6.89 -1.10
C SER A 40 -16.16 6.05 -2.32
N ILE A 41 -15.25 5.14 -2.08
CA ILE A 41 -14.93 3.99 -2.96
C ILE A 41 -15.47 2.75 -2.24
N SER A 42 -16.22 1.89 -2.95
CA SER A 42 -16.75 0.64 -2.38
C SER A 42 -15.67 -0.43 -2.23
N TYR A 43 -15.95 -1.50 -1.46
CA TYR A 43 -15.07 -2.67 -1.38
C TYR A 43 -14.84 -3.31 -2.74
N ASN A 44 -15.88 -3.47 -3.55
CA ASN A 44 -15.77 -4.02 -4.91
C ASN A 44 -14.91 -3.16 -5.82
N GLU A 45 -15.10 -1.84 -5.78
CA GLU A 45 -14.30 -0.92 -6.59
C GLU A 45 -12.83 -0.91 -6.16
N ALA A 46 -12.56 -0.90 -4.85
CA ALA A 46 -11.20 -1.00 -4.34
C ALA A 46 -10.54 -2.32 -4.77
N ALA A 47 -11.26 -3.44 -4.69
CA ALA A 47 -10.75 -4.75 -5.11
C ALA A 47 -10.45 -4.80 -6.62
N ARG A 48 -11.28 -4.19 -7.45
CA ARG A 48 -11.04 -4.06 -8.89
C ARG A 48 -9.74 -3.31 -9.17
N GLN A 49 -9.53 -2.17 -8.49
CA GLN A 49 -8.32 -1.37 -8.63
C GLN A 49 -7.07 -2.11 -8.12
N VAL A 50 -7.18 -2.81 -6.98
CA VAL A 50 -6.10 -3.66 -6.44
C VAL A 50 -5.71 -4.74 -7.45
N ALA A 51 -6.69 -5.43 -8.04
CA ALA A 51 -6.42 -6.47 -9.04
C ALA A 51 -5.74 -5.89 -10.29
N ALA A 52 -6.26 -4.79 -10.84
CA ALA A 52 -5.72 -4.14 -12.03
C ALA A 52 -4.28 -3.64 -11.79
N LEU A 53 -4.05 -2.92 -10.68
CA LEU A 53 -2.73 -2.41 -10.36
C LEU A 53 -1.73 -3.54 -10.10
N SER A 54 -2.11 -4.60 -9.37
CA SER A 54 -1.23 -5.73 -9.09
C SER A 54 -0.76 -6.44 -10.36
N ALA A 55 -1.66 -6.61 -11.33
CA ALA A 55 -1.33 -7.18 -12.64
C ALA A 55 -0.43 -6.24 -13.45
N SER A 56 -0.69 -4.94 -13.39
CA SER A 56 0.13 -3.93 -14.07
C SER A 56 1.56 -3.86 -13.49
N LEU A 57 1.73 -3.99 -12.16
CA LEU A 57 3.04 -4.07 -11.53
C LEU A 57 3.87 -5.25 -12.08
N LEU A 58 3.24 -6.41 -12.25
CA LEU A 58 3.90 -7.57 -12.85
C LEU A 58 4.20 -7.35 -14.34
N ARG A 59 3.29 -6.71 -15.08
CA ARG A 59 3.45 -6.40 -16.52
C ARG A 59 4.61 -5.45 -16.78
N ILE A 60 4.89 -4.49 -15.89
CA ILE A 60 6.06 -3.60 -16.01
C ILE A 60 7.37 -4.28 -15.57
N GLY A 61 7.32 -5.53 -15.14
CA GLY A 61 8.49 -6.38 -14.89
C GLY A 61 8.85 -6.65 -13.45
N LEU A 62 8.01 -6.22 -12.47
CA LEU A 62 8.20 -6.59 -11.07
C LEU A 62 7.94 -8.07 -10.87
N LYS A 63 8.62 -8.65 -9.88
CA LYS A 63 8.52 -10.07 -9.52
C LYS A 63 8.14 -10.20 -8.05
N PRO A 64 7.52 -11.32 -7.63
CA PRO A 64 7.32 -11.62 -6.22
C PRO A 64 8.62 -11.45 -5.42
N GLY A 65 8.52 -10.78 -4.27
CA GLY A 65 9.65 -10.40 -3.42
C GLY A 65 10.32 -9.07 -3.79
N ASP A 66 10.03 -8.46 -4.93
CA ASP A 66 10.51 -7.11 -5.23
C ASP A 66 9.89 -6.08 -4.28
N ARG A 67 10.65 -5.02 -3.95
CA ARG A 67 10.18 -3.94 -3.08
C ARG A 67 9.70 -2.80 -3.94
N VAL A 68 8.57 -2.20 -3.51
CA VAL A 68 7.99 -1.01 -4.14
C VAL A 68 7.88 0.09 -3.09
N MET A 69 8.54 1.21 -3.33
CA MET A 69 8.46 2.36 -2.42
C MET A 69 7.14 3.11 -2.65
N LEU A 70 6.44 3.43 -1.56
CA LEU A 70 5.17 4.16 -1.59
C LEU A 70 5.34 5.50 -0.87
N VAL A 71 5.22 6.61 -1.61
CA VAL A 71 5.41 7.99 -1.14
C VAL A 71 4.13 8.78 -1.38
N SER A 72 3.26 8.81 -0.40
CA SER A 72 1.96 9.49 -0.52
C SER A 72 1.44 9.91 0.86
N GLU A 73 0.67 10.97 0.88
CA GLU A 73 -0.22 11.33 1.97
C GLU A 73 -1.36 10.30 2.09
N ASN A 74 -2.12 10.37 3.21
CA ASN A 74 -3.30 9.51 3.40
C ASN A 74 -4.36 9.84 2.35
N ARG A 75 -4.70 8.85 1.55
CA ARG A 75 -5.72 8.90 0.49
C ARG A 75 -6.13 7.48 0.11
N PRO A 76 -7.30 7.27 -0.49
CA PRO A 76 -7.76 5.94 -0.89
C PRO A 76 -6.74 5.16 -1.71
N GLU A 77 -6.07 5.83 -2.64
CA GLU A 77 -5.07 5.22 -3.53
C GLU A 77 -3.84 4.70 -2.77
N TRP A 78 -3.56 5.24 -1.55
CA TRP A 78 -2.48 4.74 -0.71
C TRP A 78 -2.73 3.28 -0.30
N LEU A 79 -3.92 2.99 0.27
CA LEU A 79 -4.28 1.65 0.70
C LEU A 79 -4.45 0.69 -0.49
N ILE A 80 -5.03 1.19 -1.59
CA ILE A 80 -5.15 0.41 -2.84
C ILE A 80 -3.76 0.03 -3.37
N ALA A 81 -2.79 0.96 -3.35
CA ALA A 81 -1.41 0.69 -3.76
C ALA A 81 -0.76 -0.36 -2.86
N ASP A 82 -0.87 -0.21 -1.54
CA ASP A 82 -0.30 -1.14 -0.57
C ASP A 82 -0.84 -2.56 -0.76
N LEU A 83 -2.15 -2.71 -0.85
CA LEU A 83 -2.80 -3.99 -1.12
C LEU A 83 -2.42 -4.56 -2.50
N ALA A 84 -2.30 -3.72 -3.53
CA ALA A 84 -1.91 -4.16 -4.88
C ALA A 84 -0.46 -4.63 -4.95
N ILE A 85 0.45 -3.96 -4.25
CA ILE A 85 1.85 -4.39 -4.11
C ILE A 85 1.90 -5.77 -3.47
N MET A 86 1.20 -5.96 -2.34
CA MET A 86 1.13 -7.26 -1.67
C MET A 86 0.42 -8.32 -2.53
N ALA A 87 -0.62 -7.94 -3.30
CA ALA A 87 -1.33 -8.84 -4.22
C ALA A 87 -0.47 -9.25 -5.43
N ALA A 88 0.55 -8.47 -5.78
CA ALA A 88 1.56 -8.84 -6.75
C ALA A 88 2.65 -9.78 -6.17
N GLY A 89 2.58 -10.10 -4.87
CA GLY A 89 3.63 -10.82 -4.15
C GLY A 89 4.85 -9.97 -3.83
N CYS A 90 4.75 -8.66 -4.01
CA CYS A 90 5.80 -7.68 -3.72
C CYS A 90 5.72 -7.19 -2.28
N VAL A 91 6.74 -6.44 -1.85
CA VAL A 91 6.88 -5.92 -0.49
C VAL A 91 6.75 -4.40 -0.53
N THR A 92 5.82 -3.82 0.23
CA THR A 92 5.66 -2.37 0.30
C THR A 92 6.77 -1.74 1.14
N VAL A 93 7.28 -0.59 0.67
CA VAL A 93 8.22 0.26 1.42
C VAL A 93 7.56 1.62 1.62
N PRO A 94 6.64 1.75 2.60
CA PRO A 94 5.97 3.01 2.85
C PRO A 94 6.96 4.02 3.46
N THR A 95 6.95 5.25 2.95
CA THR A 95 7.88 6.29 3.40
C THR A 95 7.15 7.58 3.71
N TYR A 96 7.75 8.40 4.59
CA TYR A 96 7.17 9.68 4.99
C TYR A 96 7.23 10.70 3.85
N THR A 97 6.16 11.48 3.72
CA THR A 97 6.06 12.59 2.75
C THR A 97 7.00 13.77 3.07
N THR A 98 7.57 13.77 4.28
CA THR A 98 8.54 14.77 4.74
C THR A 98 9.99 14.38 4.46
N ASN A 99 10.23 13.20 3.88
CA ASN A 99 11.57 12.74 3.55
C ASN A 99 12.23 13.65 2.52
N THR A 100 13.52 13.86 2.72
CA THR A 100 14.39 14.58 1.76
C THR A 100 14.85 13.63 0.65
N THR A 101 15.44 14.19 -0.41
CA THR A 101 16.10 13.40 -1.46
C THR A 101 17.15 12.44 -0.89
N ARG A 102 17.92 12.88 0.12
CA ARG A 102 18.92 12.05 0.80
C ARG A 102 18.28 10.85 1.51
N ASP A 103 17.15 11.06 2.19
CA ASP A 103 16.43 9.99 2.87
C ASP A 103 15.89 8.98 1.85
N HIS A 104 15.29 9.47 0.76
CA HIS A 104 14.81 8.61 -0.33
C HIS A 104 15.96 7.81 -0.97
N THR A 105 17.11 8.44 -1.24
CA THR A 105 18.30 7.75 -1.79
C THR A 105 18.76 6.63 -0.85
N HIS A 106 18.81 6.92 0.45
CA HIS A 106 19.19 5.90 1.45
C HIS A 106 18.19 4.75 1.46
N ILE A 107 16.88 5.05 1.51
CA ILE A 107 15.84 4.02 1.59
C ILE A 107 15.80 3.18 0.30
N LEU A 108 15.90 3.79 -0.89
CA LEU A 108 15.97 3.08 -2.17
C LEU A 108 17.15 2.11 -2.20
N GLY A 109 18.34 2.58 -1.87
CA GLY A 109 19.56 1.74 -1.86
C GLY A 109 19.51 0.64 -0.81
N ASN A 110 19.00 0.93 0.41
CA ASN A 110 18.95 -0.04 1.50
C ASN A 110 17.84 -1.08 1.32
N SER A 111 16.66 -0.70 0.81
CA SER A 111 15.56 -1.63 0.52
C SER A 111 15.77 -2.38 -0.78
N GLY A 112 16.55 -1.84 -1.71
CA GLY A 112 16.64 -2.32 -3.09
C GLY A 112 15.29 -2.25 -3.81
N ALA A 113 14.50 -1.18 -3.58
CA ALA A 113 13.21 -1.01 -4.24
C ALA A 113 13.42 -0.84 -5.76
N ARG A 114 12.55 -1.49 -6.55
CA ARG A 114 12.64 -1.53 -8.00
C ARG A 114 11.68 -0.57 -8.70
N ALA A 115 10.65 -0.14 -7.99
CA ALA A 115 9.69 0.85 -8.45
C ALA A 115 9.30 1.77 -7.29
N VAL A 116 8.77 2.95 -7.65
CA VAL A 116 8.19 3.90 -6.71
C VAL A 116 6.77 4.27 -7.16
N ILE A 117 5.86 4.41 -6.19
CA ILE A 117 4.54 5.01 -6.38
C ILE A 117 4.55 6.34 -5.62
N VAL A 118 4.20 7.43 -6.29
CA VAL A 118 4.20 8.78 -5.71
C VAL A 118 2.88 9.49 -5.97
N SER A 119 2.32 10.16 -4.96
CA SER A 119 0.99 10.73 -5.07
C SER A 119 0.91 11.93 -5.99
N ASN A 120 1.87 12.85 -5.92
CA ASN A 120 1.74 14.14 -6.61
C ASN A 120 3.09 14.75 -7.00
N GLN A 121 3.01 15.81 -7.83
CA GLN A 121 4.17 16.52 -8.35
C GLN A 121 5.08 17.12 -7.25
N LYS A 122 4.51 17.52 -6.09
CA LYS A 122 5.31 18.08 -5.00
C LYS A 122 6.25 17.05 -4.40
N LEU A 123 5.74 15.85 -4.13
CA LEU A 123 6.53 14.74 -3.58
C LEU A 123 7.50 14.17 -4.63
N ALA A 124 7.09 14.14 -5.89
CA ALA A 124 7.93 13.71 -6.99
C ALA A 124 9.22 14.55 -7.13
N LYS A 125 9.18 15.85 -6.81
CA LYS A 125 10.37 16.74 -6.88
C LYS A 125 11.52 16.29 -5.98
N THR A 126 11.25 15.71 -4.82
CA THR A 126 12.26 15.20 -3.90
C THR A 126 12.62 13.76 -4.18
N LEU A 127 11.68 12.98 -4.75
CA LEU A 127 11.83 11.54 -5.00
C LEU A 127 12.57 11.25 -6.32
N ILE A 128 12.23 11.93 -7.43
CA ILE A 128 12.81 11.65 -8.75
C ILE A 128 14.34 11.73 -8.75
N PRO A 129 15.00 12.74 -8.16
CA PRO A 129 16.46 12.75 -8.08
C PRO A 129 17.05 11.52 -7.39
N ALA A 130 16.38 11.00 -6.35
CA ALA A 130 16.82 9.77 -5.68
C ALA A 130 16.66 8.53 -6.57
N VAL A 131 15.60 8.45 -7.36
CA VAL A 131 15.38 7.37 -8.35
C VAL A 131 16.49 7.38 -9.39
N LEU A 132 16.87 8.54 -9.90
CA LEU A 132 17.94 8.67 -10.92
C LEU A 132 19.34 8.28 -10.40
N PHE A 133 19.56 8.35 -9.10
CA PHE A 133 20.78 7.84 -8.45
C PHE A 133 20.72 6.34 -8.14
N SER A 134 19.56 5.71 -8.26
CA SER A 134 19.40 4.28 -7.96
C SER A 134 19.85 3.42 -9.14
N SER A 135 20.57 2.34 -8.84
CA SER A 135 20.92 1.31 -9.83
C SER A 135 19.77 0.33 -10.13
N ASP A 136 18.78 0.26 -9.25
CA ASP A 136 17.76 -0.79 -9.27
C ASP A 136 16.35 -0.27 -9.55
N CYS A 137 16.08 1.00 -9.21
CA CYS A 137 14.76 1.61 -9.32
C CYS A 137 14.66 2.47 -10.58
N HIS A 138 13.81 2.05 -11.54
CA HIS A 138 13.63 2.77 -12.80
C HIS A 138 12.18 3.08 -13.12
N ASP A 139 11.20 2.51 -12.41
CA ASP A 139 9.79 2.71 -12.66
C ASP A 139 9.19 3.68 -11.64
N VAL A 140 8.57 4.75 -12.13
CA VAL A 140 7.89 5.78 -11.35
C VAL A 140 6.41 5.80 -11.73
N ILE A 141 5.56 5.48 -10.77
CA ILE A 141 4.10 5.49 -10.96
C ILE A 141 3.55 6.73 -10.28
N GLY A 142 2.95 7.63 -11.05
CA GLY A 142 2.26 8.82 -10.54
C GLY A 142 0.79 8.53 -10.26
N ILE A 143 0.32 8.79 -9.02
CA ILE A 143 -1.11 8.75 -8.73
C ILE A 143 -1.81 9.94 -9.39
N GLU A 144 -1.22 11.12 -9.28
CA GLU A 144 -1.58 12.29 -10.06
C GLU A 144 -0.62 12.45 -11.24
N ASP A 145 -0.97 13.29 -12.21
CA ASP A 145 -0.11 13.59 -13.37
C ASP A 145 1.24 14.16 -12.92
N ILE A 146 2.29 13.39 -13.12
CA ILE A 146 3.67 13.78 -12.83
C ILE A 146 4.32 14.32 -14.11
N ARG A 147 4.45 15.62 -14.17
CA ARG A 147 5.07 16.30 -15.32
C ARG A 147 6.57 16.40 -15.13
N THR A 148 7.30 15.75 -16.02
CA THR A 148 8.73 15.98 -16.20
C THR A 148 8.88 16.88 -17.42
N GLY A 149 9.46 18.08 -17.23
CA GLY A 149 9.57 19.08 -18.31
C GLY A 149 10.38 18.61 -19.54
N GLN A 150 11.12 17.51 -19.42
CA GLN A 150 11.84 16.81 -20.47
C GLN A 150 11.82 15.30 -20.18
N ALA A 151 12.06 14.48 -21.21
CA ALA A 151 12.27 13.06 -21.01
C ALA A 151 13.41 12.85 -20.00
N VAL A 152 13.13 12.21 -18.89
CA VAL A 152 14.11 11.93 -17.85
C VAL A 152 14.77 10.61 -18.22
N GLU A 153 15.99 10.69 -18.73
CA GLU A 153 16.78 9.49 -19.05
C GLU A 153 17.05 8.70 -17.75
N GLY A 154 16.81 7.38 -17.79
CA GLY A 154 17.01 6.50 -16.64
C GLY A 154 15.76 6.19 -15.80
N ALA A 155 14.60 6.81 -16.08
CA ALA A 155 13.34 6.51 -15.42
C ALA A 155 12.19 6.32 -16.43
N ARG A 156 11.30 5.35 -16.15
CA ARG A 156 10.07 5.09 -16.91
C ARG A 156 8.90 5.60 -16.07
N PHE A 157 8.06 6.44 -16.69
CA PHE A 157 6.90 7.02 -16.00
C PHE A 157 5.62 6.29 -16.42
N HIS A 158 4.80 5.97 -15.45
CA HIS A 158 3.50 5.32 -15.60
C HIS A 158 2.44 6.16 -14.92
N GLN A 159 1.26 6.25 -15.51
CA GLN A 159 0.13 6.95 -14.91
C GLN A 159 -0.78 5.94 -14.20
N TRP A 160 -1.18 6.27 -12.98
CA TRP A 160 -2.07 5.45 -12.17
C TRP A 160 -3.35 5.05 -12.92
N ASP A 161 -4.01 6.04 -13.54
CA ASP A 161 -5.27 5.82 -14.22
C ASP A 161 -5.14 4.83 -15.38
N GLU A 162 -4.00 4.78 -16.06
CA GLU A 162 -3.72 3.81 -17.12
C GLU A 162 -3.52 2.40 -16.55
N LEU A 163 -2.86 2.30 -15.39
CA LEU A 163 -2.55 1.02 -14.77
C LEU A 163 -3.75 0.33 -14.12
N ILE A 164 -4.80 1.08 -13.78
CA ILE A 164 -6.03 0.53 -13.16
C ILE A 164 -7.20 0.37 -14.12
N GLN A 165 -7.03 0.71 -15.41
CA GLN A 165 -8.12 0.63 -16.41
C GLN A 165 -8.50 -0.80 -16.78
N ASP A 166 -7.51 -1.69 -16.90
CA ASP A 166 -7.75 -3.06 -17.31
C ASP A 166 -8.47 -3.83 -16.19
N GLY A 167 -9.64 -4.38 -16.52
CA GLY A 167 -10.36 -5.27 -15.61
C GLY A 167 -9.61 -6.59 -15.46
N HIS A 168 -8.99 -6.82 -14.30
CA HIS A 168 -8.40 -8.11 -13.99
C HIS A 168 -9.30 -8.89 -13.03
N GLU A 169 -9.41 -10.19 -13.27
CA GLU A 169 -10.22 -11.06 -12.45
C GLU A 169 -9.61 -11.26 -11.06
N LEU A 170 -10.43 -11.15 -10.02
CA LEU A 170 -10.00 -11.37 -8.64
C LEU A 170 -9.48 -12.80 -8.41
N ASP A 171 -9.91 -13.75 -9.25
CA ASP A 171 -9.44 -15.13 -9.15
C ASP A 171 -7.94 -15.26 -9.45
N ALA A 172 -7.41 -14.50 -10.41
CA ALA A 172 -5.98 -14.43 -10.67
C ALA A 172 -5.20 -13.88 -9.46
N VAL A 173 -5.79 -12.93 -8.70
CA VAL A 173 -5.22 -12.47 -7.44
C VAL A 173 -5.25 -13.58 -6.40
N ARG A 174 -6.38 -14.28 -6.23
CA ARG A 174 -6.53 -15.39 -5.27
C ARG A 174 -5.50 -16.50 -5.53
N GLU A 175 -5.32 -16.89 -6.78
CA GLU A 175 -4.32 -17.89 -7.17
C GLU A 175 -2.89 -17.45 -6.79
N ARG A 176 -2.55 -16.18 -7.07
CA ARG A 176 -1.21 -15.65 -6.78
C ARG A 176 -0.92 -15.60 -5.28
N ILE A 177 -1.86 -15.10 -4.48
CA ILE A 177 -1.67 -14.98 -3.04
C ILE A 177 -1.81 -16.29 -2.27
N ALA A 178 -2.27 -17.37 -2.90
CA ALA A 178 -2.39 -18.70 -2.27
C ALA A 178 -1.05 -19.23 -1.77
N GLY A 179 0.07 -18.83 -2.40
CA GLY A 179 1.43 -19.16 -1.97
C GLY A 179 2.03 -18.25 -0.90
N ILE A 180 1.32 -17.16 -0.51
CA ILE A 180 1.81 -16.18 0.47
C ILE A 180 1.30 -16.55 1.85
N GLY A 181 2.22 -16.81 2.79
CA GLY A 181 1.92 -17.18 4.16
C GLY A 181 2.14 -16.05 5.16
N ARG A 182 1.89 -16.35 6.43
CA ARG A 182 2.00 -15.38 7.53
C ARG A 182 3.44 -14.94 7.79
N GLU A 183 4.42 -15.77 7.47
CA GLU A 183 5.86 -15.49 7.66
C GLU A 183 6.48 -14.70 6.50
N ASP A 184 5.73 -14.51 5.39
CA ASP A 184 6.21 -13.72 4.27
C ASP A 184 6.12 -12.23 4.59
N LEU A 185 7.07 -11.46 4.02
CA LEU A 185 7.14 -10.02 4.22
C LEU A 185 5.98 -9.31 3.53
N ALA A 186 5.27 -8.49 4.31
CA ALA A 186 4.26 -7.56 3.81
C ALA A 186 4.87 -6.19 3.50
N CYS A 187 5.64 -5.64 4.45
CA CYS A 187 6.24 -4.32 4.27
C CYS A 187 7.55 -4.13 5.03
N LEU A 188 8.31 -3.09 4.63
CA LEU A 188 9.49 -2.57 5.30
C LEU A 188 9.23 -1.15 5.78
N ILE A 189 9.01 -0.95 7.09
CA ILE A 189 8.75 0.37 7.66
C ILE A 189 10.06 0.98 8.15
N TYR A 190 10.44 2.14 7.60
CA TYR A 190 11.64 2.84 7.98
C TYR A 190 11.39 3.75 9.18
N THR A 191 12.17 3.55 10.25
CA THR A 191 12.12 4.37 11.46
C THR A 191 13.40 5.15 11.63
N SER A 192 13.29 6.37 12.20
CA SER A 192 14.45 7.15 12.60
C SER A 192 15.14 6.44 13.77
N GLY A 193 16.29 5.84 13.51
CA GLY A 193 17.13 5.28 14.57
C GLY A 193 17.68 6.38 15.50
N THR A 194 18.06 6.03 16.72
CA THR A 194 18.58 6.92 17.78
C THR A 194 19.96 7.54 17.48
N GLY A 195 20.33 7.79 16.24
CA GLY A 195 21.59 8.46 15.90
C GLY A 195 22.20 8.03 14.57
N GLY A 196 21.41 7.67 13.59
CA GLY A 196 21.94 7.25 12.28
C GLY A 196 20.90 7.32 11.16
N ALA A 197 21.26 6.77 10.01
CA ALA A 197 20.34 6.62 8.88
C ALA A 197 19.11 5.77 9.25
N PRO A 198 17.95 6.04 8.67
CA PRO A 198 16.73 5.25 8.90
C PRO A 198 16.96 3.75 8.72
N ARG A 199 16.35 2.94 9.59
CA ARG A 199 16.43 1.48 9.55
C ARG A 199 15.10 0.87 9.13
N GLY A 200 15.12 -0.05 8.16
CA GLY A 200 13.95 -0.78 7.71
C GLY A 200 13.57 -1.90 8.68
N VAL A 201 12.41 -1.78 9.30
CA VAL A 201 11.82 -2.84 10.15
C VAL A 201 11.00 -3.75 9.27
N ARG A 202 11.30 -5.05 9.31
CA ARG A 202 10.61 -6.08 8.53
C ARG A 202 9.30 -6.46 9.21
N GLN A 203 8.19 -6.25 8.52
CA GLN A 203 6.86 -6.62 8.97
C GLN A 203 6.32 -7.76 8.11
N HIS A 204 6.03 -8.90 8.75
CA HIS A 204 5.40 -10.04 8.11
C HIS A 204 3.89 -9.89 8.10
N HIS A 205 3.19 -10.52 7.16
CA HIS A 205 1.73 -10.55 7.12
C HIS A 205 1.12 -10.99 8.46
N GLY A 206 1.69 -12.03 9.08
CA GLY A 206 1.23 -12.57 10.35
C GLY A 206 1.36 -11.60 11.52
N ALA A 207 2.42 -10.78 11.56
CA ALA A 207 2.60 -9.78 12.61
C ALA A 207 1.53 -8.68 12.54
N ILE A 208 1.24 -8.19 11.34
CA ILE A 208 0.21 -7.18 11.12
C ILE A 208 -1.18 -7.77 11.43
N LEU A 209 -1.49 -8.97 10.93
CA LEU A 209 -2.76 -9.66 11.22
C LEU A 209 -2.96 -9.90 12.73
N HIS A 210 -1.89 -10.18 13.47
CA HIS A 210 -1.97 -10.32 14.92
C HIS A 210 -2.33 -8.99 15.59
N ASN A 211 -1.72 -7.88 15.18
CA ASN A 211 -2.04 -6.56 15.70
C ASN A 211 -3.49 -6.16 15.37
N VAL A 212 -3.94 -6.39 14.14
CA VAL A 212 -5.33 -6.12 13.73
C VAL A 212 -6.30 -6.93 14.58
N ALA A 213 -6.01 -8.23 14.81
CA ALA A 213 -6.83 -9.09 15.67
C ALA A 213 -6.91 -8.56 17.10
N ALA A 214 -5.79 -8.14 17.68
CA ALA A 214 -5.74 -7.57 19.02
C ALA A 214 -6.53 -6.25 19.12
N CYS A 215 -6.37 -5.34 18.15
CA CYS A 215 -7.16 -4.09 18.10
C CYS A 215 -8.66 -4.40 17.99
N THR A 216 -9.04 -5.34 17.14
CA THR A 216 -10.42 -5.79 16.98
C THR A 216 -11.02 -6.31 18.30
N GLU A 217 -10.25 -7.11 19.05
CA GLU A 217 -10.69 -7.67 20.32
C GLU A 217 -10.93 -6.57 21.37
N VAL A 218 -9.98 -5.62 21.49
CA VAL A 218 -10.09 -4.49 22.44
C VAL A 218 -11.32 -3.64 22.12
N ILE A 219 -11.46 -3.21 20.85
CA ILE A 219 -12.59 -2.35 20.45
C ILE A 219 -13.92 -3.09 20.63
N ALA A 220 -13.95 -4.37 20.30
CA ALA A 220 -15.17 -5.18 20.44
C ALA A 220 -15.60 -5.41 21.88
N ASN A 221 -14.67 -5.46 22.84
CA ASN A 221 -14.94 -5.70 24.24
C ASN A 221 -15.25 -4.41 25.02
N ASP A 222 -14.55 -3.32 24.68
CA ASP A 222 -14.60 -2.07 25.41
C ASP A 222 -15.60 -1.06 24.82
N PHE A 223 -15.90 -1.20 23.53
CA PHE A 223 -16.85 -0.34 22.80
C PHE A 223 -17.87 -1.22 22.09
N SER A 224 -19.13 -0.79 22.04
CA SER A 224 -20.14 -1.48 21.21
C SER A 224 -19.70 -1.39 19.74
N TRP A 225 -19.55 -2.55 19.12
CA TRP A 225 -19.12 -2.64 17.72
C TRP A 225 -20.33 -2.52 16.80
N ASP A 226 -20.42 -1.41 16.09
CA ASP A 226 -21.38 -1.18 15.02
C ASP A 226 -20.65 -0.90 13.69
N ASP A 227 -21.28 -0.20 12.74
CA ASP A 227 -20.63 0.25 11.50
C ASP A 227 -19.76 1.49 11.79
N GLU A 228 -18.50 1.24 12.14
CA GLU A 228 -17.55 2.28 12.52
C GLU A 228 -16.95 2.96 11.28
N ILE A 229 -16.72 4.28 11.40
CA ILE A 229 -15.95 5.06 10.44
C ILE A 229 -14.69 5.58 11.14
N PHE A 230 -13.54 5.09 10.69
CA PHE A 230 -12.25 5.50 11.22
C PHE A 230 -11.69 6.71 10.48
N LEU A 231 -11.28 7.74 11.22
CA LEU A 231 -10.58 8.89 10.65
C LEU A 231 -9.08 8.62 10.58
N SER A 232 -8.58 8.35 9.37
CA SER A 232 -7.15 8.20 9.09
C SER A 232 -6.47 9.58 9.06
N PHE A 233 -5.76 9.95 10.14
CA PHE A 233 -5.10 11.26 10.26
C PHE A 233 -3.59 11.16 10.58
N LEU A 234 -3.13 10.05 11.12
CA LEU A 234 -1.70 9.79 11.27
C LEU A 234 -1.11 9.34 9.94
N PRO A 235 0.20 9.55 9.68
CA PRO A 235 0.80 9.11 8.43
C PRO A 235 0.62 7.61 8.22
N ALA A 236 0.02 7.20 7.09
CA ALA A 236 -0.20 5.79 6.75
C ALA A 236 1.12 5.00 6.62
N SER A 237 2.25 5.67 6.41
CA SER A 237 3.60 5.10 6.47
C SER A 237 4.09 4.78 7.88
N HIS A 238 3.39 5.21 8.94
CA HIS A 238 3.73 4.88 10.31
C HIS A 238 3.12 3.54 10.72
N ALA A 239 3.87 2.71 11.44
CA ALA A 239 3.45 1.34 11.82
C ALA A 239 2.09 1.28 12.52
N TYR A 240 1.77 2.25 13.37
CA TYR A 240 0.49 2.31 14.07
C TYR A 240 -0.68 2.54 13.11
N GLU A 241 -0.58 3.58 12.25
CA GLU A 241 -1.64 3.88 11.27
C GLU A 241 -1.77 2.77 10.23
N HIS A 242 -0.64 2.23 9.76
CA HIS A 242 -0.63 1.12 8.81
C HIS A 242 -1.39 -0.11 9.35
N SER A 243 -1.12 -0.52 10.60
CA SER A 243 -1.73 -1.71 11.18
C SER A 243 -3.10 -1.43 11.80
N GLY A 244 -3.21 -0.38 12.63
CA GLY A 244 -4.41 -0.10 13.42
C GLY A 244 -5.40 0.86 12.77
N GLY A 245 -4.99 1.55 11.69
CA GLY A 245 -5.86 2.45 10.93
C GLY A 245 -6.23 1.88 9.56
N GLN A 246 -5.23 1.49 8.77
CA GLN A 246 -5.45 1.09 7.38
C GLN A 246 -5.89 -0.38 7.23
N MET A 247 -5.36 -1.28 8.04
CA MET A 247 -5.63 -2.73 7.94
C MET A 247 -6.73 -3.20 8.90
N PHE A 248 -7.13 -2.36 9.85
CA PHE A 248 -8.22 -2.59 10.78
C PHE A 248 -9.56 -2.26 10.15
#